data_506e99fbd22a7542546ceaf626394bd1
#
_entry.id   506e99fbd22a7542546ceaf626394bd1
#
_cell.length_a   1.000
_cell.length_b   1.000
_cell.length_c   1.000
_cell.angle_alpha   90.00
_cell.angle_beta   90.00
_cell.angle_gamma   90.00
#
_symmetry.space_group_name_H-M   'P 1'
#
loop_
_entity.id
_entity.type
_entity.pdbx_description
1 polymer ?
#
loop_
_entity_poly.entity_id
_entity_poly.type
_entity_poly.pdbx_seq_one_letter_code
_entity_poly.pdbx_strand_id
1 'polypeptide(L)'
;LEKVVERADRLMYQAKNQKNTVVTEKGIVDANGNTDLVKKEKVRQQILIVDDSEMNREILSDMLDNDFRILEAENGEECLQLIDQYGTGISAILLDIVMPKMDGFEVLNVMERKHLIEDIPVIMISSEDSDVYVRRAYELGVSDYISRPFDAKVVYQRVFNTISSADYLHLSVIKFMRKKRTTA
;
A
#
# COMPACT_ATOMS: atom_id res chain seq x y z
N LEU A 1 6.19 28.27 2.66
CA LEU A 1 4.87 27.66 2.37
C LEU A 1 4.98 26.14 2.26
N GLU A 2 5.94 25.59 1.50
CA GLU A 2 6.15 24.13 1.31
C GLU A 2 6.32 23.36 2.62
N LYS A 3 7.19 23.82 3.52
CA LYS A 3 7.42 23.17 4.84
C LYS A 3 6.18 23.15 5.75
N VAL A 4 5.25 24.09 5.59
CA VAL A 4 4.01 24.14 6.36
C VAL A 4 3.00 23.12 5.83
N VAL A 5 2.96 22.95 4.51
CA VAL A 5 2.10 21.95 3.84
C VAL A 5 2.57 20.53 4.17
N GLU A 6 3.88 20.22 4.04
CA GLU A 6 4.46 18.93 4.44
C GLU A 6 4.19 18.58 5.92
N ARG A 7 4.22 19.58 6.79
CA ARG A 7 3.98 19.40 8.22
C ARG A 7 2.51 19.13 8.52
N ALA A 8 1.60 19.82 7.83
CA ALA A 8 0.16 19.61 7.93
C ALA A 8 -0.24 18.21 7.38
N ASP A 9 0.36 17.78 6.29
CA ASP A 9 0.11 16.46 5.69
C ASP A 9 0.58 15.33 6.61
N ARG A 10 1.74 15.46 7.25
CA ARG A 10 2.25 14.49 8.22
C ARG A 10 1.34 14.36 9.44
N LEU A 11 0.82 15.49 9.97
CA LEU A 11 -0.09 15.51 11.10
C LEU A 11 -1.48 14.93 10.74
N MET A 12 -1.99 15.22 9.54
CA MET A 12 -3.24 14.64 9.05
C MET A 12 -3.14 13.13 8.83
N TYR A 13 -2.00 12.65 8.34
CA TYR A 13 -1.74 11.23 8.17
C TYR A 13 -1.74 10.49 9.52
N GLN A 14 -1.13 11.08 10.55
CA GLN A 14 -1.16 10.54 11.90
C GLN A 14 -2.56 10.53 12.51
N ALA A 15 -3.39 11.54 12.22
CA ALA A 15 -4.77 11.63 12.70
C ALA A 15 -5.70 10.62 12.03
N LYS A 16 -5.45 10.24 10.77
CA LYS A 16 -6.26 9.26 10.00
C LYS A 16 -6.18 7.86 10.62
N ASN A 17 -5.01 7.50 11.14
CA ASN A 17 -4.79 6.18 11.75
C ASN A 17 -5.32 6.07 13.18
N GLN A 18 -6.01 7.10 13.69
CA GLN A 18 -6.51 7.14 15.06
C GLN A 18 -7.93 7.73 15.09
N LYS A 19 -8.95 6.86 15.14
CA LYS A 19 -10.36 7.30 15.33
C LYS A 19 -10.48 8.15 16.60
N ASN A 20 -11.11 9.34 16.47
CA ASN A 20 -11.41 10.29 17.56
C ASN A 20 -10.20 10.93 18.27
N THR A 21 -9.11 11.19 17.56
CA THR A 21 -7.95 11.93 18.12
C THR A 21 -7.63 13.17 17.31
N VAL A 22 -7.12 14.18 17.98
CA VAL A 22 -6.53 15.38 17.36
C VAL A 22 -5.03 15.30 17.51
N VAL A 23 -4.32 15.34 16.38
CA VAL A 23 -2.85 15.37 16.38
C VAL A 23 -2.39 16.80 16.28
N THR A 24 -1.63 17.27 17.26
CA THR A 24 -1.01 18.59 17.30
C THR A 24 0.51 18.44 17.32
N GLU A 25 1.21 19.56 17.10
CA GLU A 25 2.68 19.60 17.22
C GLU A 25 3.20 19.21 18.62
N LYS A 26 2.34 19.25 19.63
CA LYS A 26 2.66 18.92 21.03
C LYS A 26 2.31 17.50 21.43
N GLY A 27 1.68 16.72 20.56
CA GLY A 27 1.28 15.32 20.80
C GLY A 27 -0.17 15.05 20.42
N ILE A 28 -0.63 13.85 20.75
CA ILE A 28 -2.00 13.38 20.49
C ILE A 28 -2.84 13.66 21.72
N VAL A 29 -3.96 14.36 21.53
CA VAL A 29 -4.91 14.70 22.60
C VAL A 29 -6.18 13.88 22.36
N ASP A 30 -6.65 13.15 23.37
CA ASP A 30 -7.93 12.48 23.32
C ASP A 30 -9.12 13.46 23.43
N ALA A 31 -10.35 12.98 23.24
CA ALA A 31 -11.55 13.80 23.32
C ALA A 31 -11.77 14.44 24.71
N ASN A 32 -11.02 14.04 25.75
CA ASN A 32 -11.10 14.52 27.11
C ASN A 32 -9.94 15.48 27.48
N GLY A 33 -9.07 15.81 26.52
CA GLY A 33 -7.95 16.72 26.74
C GLY A 33 -6.75 16.13 27.49
N ASN A 34 -6.70 14.79 27.62
CA ASN A 34 -5.64 14.09 28.34
C ASN A 34 -4.47 13.82 27.38
N THR A 35 -3.33 14.38 27.69
CA THR A 35 -2.05 14.09 26.99
C THR A 35 -1.38 12.88 27.63
N ASP A 36 -2.00 11.73 27.54
CA ASP A 36 -1.29 10.52 27.86
C ASP A 36 -0.24 10.27 26.78
N LEU A 37 1.01 10.20 27.21
CA LEU A 37 2.15 9.69 26.47
C LEU A 37 1.95 8.17 26.25
N VAL A 38 0.84 7.77 25.66
CA VAL A 38 0.69 6.43 25.12
C VAL A 38 1.70 6.36 23.99
N LYS A 39 2.77 5.62 24.18
CA LYS A 39 3.54 5.01 23.10
C LYS A 39 2.54 4.15 22.31
N LYS A 40 1.70 4.78 21.47
CA LYS A 40 0.88 4.04 20.52
C LYS A 40 1.87 3.41 19.58
N GLU A 41 1.93 2.10 19.59
CA GLU A 41 2.52 1.35 18.48
C GLU A 41 1.96 1.96 17.20
N LYS A 42 2.85 2.52 16.39
CA LYS A 42 2.52 3.06 15.07
C LYS A 42 1.89 1.88 14.32
N VAL A 43 0.60 1.94 14.04
CA VAL A 43 -0.04 0.88 13.25
C VAL A 43 0.71 0.86 11.92
N ARG A 44 1.56 -0.15 11.75
CA ARG A 44 2.36 -0.30 10.54
C ARG A 44 1.43 -0.64 9.39
N GLN A 45 1.61 0.03 8.26
CA GLN A 45 0.93 -0.31 7.02
C GLN A 45 1.32 -1.73 6.62
N GLN A 46 0.40 -2.47 6.02
CA GLN A 46 0.55 -3.89 5.73
C GLN A 46 0.83 -4.09 4.25
N ILE A 47 1.94 -4.74 3.94
CA ILE A 47 2.37 -5.09 2.58
C ILE A 47 2.19 -6.59 2.39
N LEU A 48 1.59 -6.99 1.27
CA LEU A 48 1.53 -8.38 0.85
C LEU A 48 2.60 -8.63 -0.22
N ILE A 49 3.54 -9.54 0.07
CA ILE A 49 4.58 -10.00 -0.86
C ILE A 49 4.15 -11.34 -1.42
N VAL A 50 4.09 -11.43 -2.76
CA VAL A 50 3.63 -12.63 -3.49
C VAL A 50 4.71 -13.04 -4.48
N ASP A 51 5.37 -14.16 -4.21
CA ASP A 51 6.48 -14.71 -4.99
C ASP A 51 6.63 -16.20 -4.64
N ASP A 52 6.86 -17.07 -5.60
CA ASP A 52 7.00 -18.51 -5.34
C ASP A 52 8.35 -18.87 -4.69
N SER A 53 9.35 -18.02 -4.84
CA SER A 53 10.67 -18.18 -4.23
C SER A 53 10.70 -17.65 -2.80
N GLU A 54 10.87 -18.51 -1.81
CA GLU A 54 11.07 -18.14 -0.40
C GLU A 54 12.21 -17.13 -0.24
N MET A 55 13.34 -17.34 -0.93
CA MET A 55 14.48 -16.42 -0.90
C MET A 55 14.09 -14.99 -1.38
N ASN A 56 13.27 -14.88 -2.43
CA ASN A 56 12.82 -13.57 -2.90
C ASN A 56 11.91 -12.89 -1.87
N ARG A 57 11.00 -13.66 -1.25
CA ARG A 57 10.14 -13.13 -0.19
C ARG A 57 10.95 -12.66 1.01
N GLU A 58 11.95 -13.46 1.47
CA GLU A 58 12.85 -13.04 2.55
C GLU A 58 13.60 -11.75 2.23
N ILE A 59 14.18 -11.65 1.02
CA ILE A 59 14.91 -10.43 0.61
C ILE A 59 13.99 -9.20 0.64
N LEU A 60 12.77 -9.31 0.09
CA LEU A 60 11.82 -8.19 0.09
C LEU A 60 11.30 -7.87 1.50
N SER A 61 11.09 -8.90 2.32
CA SER A 61 10.70 -8.75 3.71
C SER A 61 11.76 -7.99 4.51
N ASP A 62 13.02 -8.40 4.43
CA ASP A 62 14.15 -7.74 5.10
C ASP A 62 14.30 -6.26 4.71
N MET A 63 13.95 -5.91 3.48
CA MET A 63 13.98 -4.53 3.00
C MET A 63 12.87 -3.66 3.61
N LEU A 64 11.74 -4.25 3.99
CA LEU A 64 10.50 -3.52 4.28
C LEU A 64 10.02 -3.66 5.74
N ASP A 65 10.42 -4.70 6.47
CA ASP A 65 9.87 -5.07 7.79
C ASP A 65 10.11 -4.05 8.89
N ASN A 66 11.12 -3.19 8.74
CA ASN A 66 11.38 -2.11 9.70
C ASN A 66 10.24 -1.08 9.78
N ASP A 67 9.58 -0.80 8.66
CA ASP A 67 8.54 0.23 8.55
C ASP A 67 7.14 -0.34 8.30
N PHE A 68 7.05 -1.53 7.70
CA PHE A 68 5.81 -2.17 7.28
C PHE A 68 5.58 -3.48 8.04
N ARG A 69 4.33 -3.92 8.11
CA ARG A 69 3.97 -5.28 8.48
C ARG A 69 3.88 -6.12 7.21
N ILE A 70 4.58 -7.25 7.19
CA ILE A 70 4.64 -8.10 6.00
C ILE A 70 3.65 -9.25 6.12
N LEU A 71 2.93 -9.51 5.04
CA LEU A 71 2.21 -10.74 4.74
C LEU A 71 2.89 -11.39 3.55
N GLU A 72 2.90 -12.71 3.49
CA GLU A 72 3.52 -13.48 2.42
C GLU A 72 2.53 -14.46 1.80
N ALA A 73 2.66 -14.67 0.49
CA ALA A 73 1.97 -15.70 -0.27
C ALA A 73 2.93 -16.32 -1.29
N GLU A 74 2.81 -17.64 -1.53
CA GLU A 74 3.68 -18.38 -2.43
C GLU A 74 3.13 -18.47 -3.87
N ASN A 75 1.89 -18.08 -4.09
CA ASN A 75 1.21 -18.16 -5.38
C ASN A 75 -0.03 -17.25 -5.40
N GLY A 76 -0.63 -17.09 -6.58
CA GLY A 76 -1.79 -16.24 -6.76
C GLY A 76 -3.03 -16.68 -6.01
N GLU A 77 -3.24 -17.97 -5.78
CA GLU A 77 -4.40 -18.46 -5.01
C GLU A 77 -4.33 -18.02 -3.55
N GLU A 78 -3.16 -18.14 -2.92
CA GLU A 78 -2.92 -17.66 -1.55
C GLU A 78 -3.01 -16.14 -1.46
N CYS A 79 -2.49 -15.44 -2.48
CA CYS A 79 -2.65 -13.99 -2.60
C CYS A 79 -4.13 -13.59 -2.51
N LEU A 80 -4.99 -14.21 -3.32
CA LEU A 80 -6.43 -13.90 -3.31
C LEU A 80 -7.11 -14.26 -2.00
N GLN A 81 -6.71 -15.35 -1.31
CA GLN A 81 -7.20 -15.69 0.02
C GLN A 81 -6.86 -14.62 1.05
N LEU A 82 -5.62 -14.10 1.02
CA LEU A 82 -5.20 -13.02 1.91
C LEU A 82 -5.91 -11.70 1.58
N ILE A 83 -6.15 -11.41 0.31
CA ILE A 83 -6.95 -10.25 -0.10
C ILE A 83 -8.40 -10.38 0.42
N ASP A 84 -9.02 -11.55 0.30
CA ASP A 84 -10.38 -11.78 0.81
C ASP A 84 -10.43 -11.69 2.35
N GLN A 85 -9.35 -12.05 3.06
CA GLN A 85 -9.27 -11.98 4.52
C GLN A 85 -9.02 -10.56 5.05
N TYR A 86 -8.13 -9.81 4.42
CA TYR A 86 -7.64 -8.52 4.93
C TYR A 86 -8.22 -7.31 4.19
N GLY A 87 -8.67 -7.49 2.94
CA GLY A 87 -9.24 -6.44 2.12
C GLY A 87 -8.38 -5.18 2.07
N THR A 88 -9.00 -4.03 2.26
CA THR A 88 -8.32 -2.72 2.29
C THR A 88 -7.40 -2.49 3.51
N GLY A 89 -7.24 -3.50 4.38
CA GLY A 89 -6.18 -3.55 5.39
C GLY A 89 -4.80 -3.76 4.76
N ILE A 90 -4.73 -4.30 3.53
CA ILE A 90 -3.51 -4.37 2.73
C ILE A 90 -3.27 -3.01 2.08
N SER A 91 -2.13 -2.40 2.35
CA SER A 91 -1.77 -1.06 1.86
C SER A 91 -1.11 -1.08 0.48
N ALA A 92 -0.44 -2.19 0.12
CA ALA A 92 0.07 -2.46 -1.22
C ALA A 92 0.39 -3.95 -1.38
N ILE A 93 0.44 -4.41 -2.63
CA ILE A 93 0.86 -5.77 -3.01
C ILE A 93 2.11 -5.68 -3.86
N LEU A 94 3.15 -6.44 -3.51
CA LEU A 94 4.30 -6.73 -4.37
C LEU A 94 4.05 -8.09 -5.00
N LEU A 95 3.88 -8.15 -6.32
CA LEU A 95 3.37 -9.32 -7.03
C LEU A 95 4.34 -9.76 -8.11
N ASP A 96 4.87 -10.99 -8.00
CA ASP A 96 5.61 -11.61 -9.10
C ASP A 96 4.68 -12.06 -10.23
N ILE A 97 5.21 -12.11 -11.44
CA ILE A 97 4.47 -12.56 -12.64
C ILE A 97 4.43 -14.08 -12.69
N VAL A 98 5.59 -14.72 -12.59
CA VAL A 98 5.75 -16.13 -12.89
C VAL A 98 5.68 -16.95 -11.61
N MET A 99 4.54 -17.54 -11.36
CA MET A 99 4.30 -18.37 -10.17
C MET A 99 3.49 -19.63 -10.55
N PRO A 100 3.63 -20.74 -9.79
CA PRO A 100 2.82 -21.93 -9.97
C PRO A 100 1.35 -21.69 -9.59
N LYS A 101 0.46 -22.58 -10.03
CA LYS A 101 -1.00 -22.58 -9.80
C LYS A 101 -1.72 -21.42 -10.45
N MET A 102 -1.41 -20.20 -10.05
CA MET A 102 -2.01 -18.95 -10.54
C MET A 102 -0.91 -17.89 -10.69
N ASP A 103 -0.73 -17.39 -11.89
CA ASP A 103 0.27 -16.36 -12.20
C ASP A 103 -0.18 -14.94 -11.77
N GLY A 104 0.77 -13.98 -11.80
CA GLY A 104 0.48 -12.62 -11.38
C GLY A 104 -0.54 -11.89 -12.27
N PHE A 105 -0.59 -12.19 -13.56
CA PHE A 105 -1.61 -11.63 -14.45
C PHE A 105 -3.00 -12.20 -14.21
N GLU A 106 -3.09 -13.47 -13.83
CA GLU A 106 -4.36 -14.08 -13.42
C GLU A 106 -4.89 -13.44 -12.13
N VAL A 107 -4.01 -13.16 -11.16
CA VAL A 107 -4.37 -12.38 -9.95
C VAL A 107 -4.91 -11.01 -10.32
N LEU A 108 -4.20 -10.24 -11.19
CA LEU A 108 -4.64 -8.92 -11.63
C LEU A 108 -6.00 -8.96 -12.32
N ASN A 109 -6.25 -9.93 -13.20
CA ASN A 109 -7.54 -10.10 -13.87
C ASN A 109 -8.68 -10.38 -12.86
N VAL A 110 -8.42 -11.10 -11.77
CA VAL A 110 -9.41 -11.30 -10.71
C VAL A 110 -9.65 -10.02 -9.93
N MET A 111 -8.57 -9.30 -9.59
CA MET A 111 -8.66 -8.02 -8.88
C MET A 111 -9.40 -6.96 -9.68
N GLU A 112 -9.15 -6.85 -10.99
CA GLU A 112 -9.86 -5.94 -11.89
C GLU A 112 -11.36 -6.25 -11.92
N ARG A 113 -11.75 -7.51 -12.15
CA ARG A 113 -13.16 -7.95 -12.18
C ARG A 113 -13.89 -7.70 -10.86
N LYS A 114 -13.19 -7.77 -9.74
CA LYS A 114 -13.72 -7.48 -8.40
C LYS A 114 -13.61 -6.00 -8.00
N HIS A 115 -13.09 -5.14 -8.86
CA HIS A 115 -12.79 -3.71 -8.59
C HIS A 115 -11.85 -3.48 -7.40
N LEU A 116 -11.01 -4.45 -7.09
CA LEU A 116 -10.07 -4.37 -5.96
C LEU A 116 -8.80 -3.57 -6.29
N ILE A 117 -8.45 -3.48 -7.58
CA ILE A 117 -7.23 -2.80 -8.03
C ILE A 117 -7.29 -1.28 -7.84
N GLU A 118 -8.51 -0.72 -7.73
CA GLU A 118 -8.72 0.69 -7.42
C GLU A 118 -8.46 1.01 -5.94
N ASP A 119 -8.65 0.02 -5.06
CA ASP A 119 -8.54 0.18 -3.61
C ASP A 119 -7.19 -0.30 -3.06
N ILE A 120 -6.58 -1.31 -3.69
CA ILE A 120 -5.34 -1.93 -3.25
C ILE A 120 -4.29 -1.78 -4.37
N PRO A 121 -3.32 -0.86 -4.23
CA PRO A 121 -2.30 -0.65 -5.24
C PRO A 121 -1.40 -1.88 -5.38
N VAL A 122 -1.09 -2.24 -6.63
CA VAL A 122 -0.22 -3.36 -6.97
C VAL A 122 1.05 -2.86 -7.63
N ILE A 123 2.18 -3.34 -7.17
CA ILE A 123 3.50 -3.17 -7.78
C ILE A 123 3.94 -4.54 -8.29
N MET A 124 4.11 -4.70 -9.59
CA MET A 124 4.68 -5.94 -10.12
C MET A 124 6.19 -5.96 -9.97
N ILE A 125 6.74 -7.10 -9.55
CA ILE A 125 8.19 -7.34 -9.45
C ILE A 125 8.51 -8.61 -10.24
N SER A 126 9.28 -8.48 -11.33
CA SER A 126 9.58 -9.64 -12.18
C SER A 126 10.94 -9.57 -12.84
N SER A 127 11.47 -10.74 -13.21
CA SER A 127 12.60 -10.86 -14.15
C SER A 127 12.18 -10.68 -15.61
N GLU A 128 10.89 -10.71 -15.89
CA GLU A 128 10.34 -10.47 -17.22
C GLU A 128 10.26 -8.96 -17.47
N ASP A 129 11.19 -8.43 -18.26
CA ASP A 129 11.33 -6.99 -18.53
C ASP A 129 10.95 -6.60 -19.95
N SER A 130 10.29 -7.50 -20.69
CA SER A 130 9.83 -7.18 -22.04
C SER A 130 8.76 -6.09 -22.04
N ASP A 131 8.83 -5.17 -23.00
CA ASP A 131 7.83 -4.10 -23.17
C ASP A 131 6.38 -4.61 -23.22
N VAL A 132 6.19 -5.86 -23.66
CA VAL A 132 4.87 -6.50 -23.73
C VAL A 132 4.31 -6.77 -22.33
N TYR A 133 5.12 -7.34 -21.43
CA TYR A 133 4.69 -7.61 -20.05
C TYR A 133 4.47 -6.33 -19.27
N VAL A 134 5.37 -5.37 -19.38
CA VAL A 134 5.26 -4.06 -18.73
C VAL A 134 3.98 -3.35 -19.18
N ARG A 135 3.72 -3.28 -20.50
CA ARG A 135 2.52 -2.65 -21.04
C ARG A 135 1.25 -3.34 -20.54
N ARG A 136 1.20 -4.68 -20.62
CA ARG A 136 0.05 -5.46 -20.14
C ARG A 136 -0.24 -5.21 -18.67
N ALA A 137 0.79 -5.13 -17.83
CA ALA A 137 0.65 -4.83 -16.41
C ALA A 137 -0.06 -3.47 -16.20
N TYR A 138 0.42 -2.41 -16.86
CA TYR A 138 -0.19 -1.09 -16.77
C TYR A 138 -1.61 -1.03 -17.35
N GLU A 139 -1.90 -1.77 -18.44
CA GLU A 139 -3.27 -1.89 -18.99
C GLU A 139 -4.24 -2.53 -17.99
N LEU A 140 -3.76 -3.41 -17.12
CA LEU A 140 -4.53 -4.03 -16.03
C LEU A 140 -4.58 -3.17 -14.75
N GLY A 141 -3.98 -1.97 -14.76
CA GLY A 141 -4.11 -0.99 -13.69
C GLY A 141 -3.09 -1.12 -12.57
N VAL A 142 -1.92 -1.76 -12.77
CA VAL A 142 -0.87 -1.75 -11.75
C VAL A 142 -0.36 -0.34 -11.50
N SER A 143 0.01 -0.08 -10.27
CA SER A 143 0.53 1.23 -9.84
C SER A 143 1.98 1.44 -10.26
N ASP A 144 2.78 0.37 -10.29
CA ASP A 144 4.18 0.41 -10.68
C ASP A 144 4.70 -0.96 -11.12
N TYR A 145 5.88 -0.98 -11.75
CA TYR A 145 6.56 -2.18 -12.22
C TYR A 145 8.06 -2.10 -11.92
N ILE A 146 8.62 -3.13 -11.29
CA ILE A 146 10.02 -3.20 -10.89
C ILE A 146 10.66 -4.43 -11.55
N SER A 147 11.65 -4.22 -12.42
CA SER A 147 12.42 -5.30 -13.03
C SER A 147 13.51 -5.80 -12.07
N ARG A 148 13.77 -7.11 -12.08
CA ARG A 148 14.93 -7.72 -11.41
C ARG A 148 16.15 -7.67 -12.33
N PRO A 149 17.39 -7.55 -11.78
CA PRO A 149 17.70 -7.33 -10.36
C PRO A 149 17.35 -5.91 -9.91
N PHE A 150 16.94 -5.75 -8.65
CA PHE A 150 16.56 -4.46 -8.08
C PHE A 150 17.44 -4.06 -6.90
N ASP A 151 17.53 -2.77 -6.67
CA ASP A 151 18.17 -2.18 -5.49
C ASP A 151 17.14 -1.99 -4.35
N ALA A 152 17.54 -2.34 -3.12
CA ALA A 152 16.68 -2.25 -1.94
C ALA A 152 16.08 -0.85 -1.73
N LYS A 153 16.90 0.19 -1.96
CA LYS A 153 16.45 1.58 -1.80
C LYS A 153 15.42 1.96 -2.85
N VAL A 154 15.55 1.43 -4.08
CA VAL A 154 14.59 1.65 -5.15
C VAL A 154 13.26 0.98 -4.82
N VAL A 155 13.26 -0.28 -4.36
CA VAL A 155 12.05 -0.99 -3.95
C VAL A 155 11.35 -0.22 -2.82
N TYR A 156 12.06 0.11 -1.74
CA TYR A 156 11.52 0.86 -0.62
C TYR A 156 10.88 2.17 -1.07
N GLN A 157 11.57 2.96 -1.89
CA GLN A 157 11.08 4.25 -2.37
C GLN A 157 9.81 4.11 -3.22
N ARG A 158 9.74 3.11 -4.09
CA ARG A 158 8.57 2.85 -4.93
C ARG A 158 7.37 2.41 -4.11
N VAL A 159 7.56 1.49 -3.17
CA VAL A 159 6.51 1.08 -2.22
C VAL A 159 5.99 2.28 -1.44
N PHE A 160 6.89 3.07 -0.86
CA PHE A 160 6.52 4.25 -0.08
C PHE A 160 5.75 5.28 -0.91
N ASN A 161 6.21 5.57 -2.13
CA ASN A 161 5.55 6.52 -3.03
C ASN A 161 4.17 6.03 -3.47
N THR A 162 4.04 4.74 -3.79
CA THR A 162 2.77 4.13 -4.20
C THR A 162 1.72 4.23 -3.11
N ILE A 163 2.08 3.87 -1.89
CA ILE A 163 1.16 3.95 -0.74
C ILE A 163 0.79 5.41 -0.44
N SER A 164 1.77 6.32 -0.43
CA SER A 164 1.53 7.74 -0.19
C SER A 164 0.61 8.36 -1.23
N SER A 165 0.74 7.98 -2.50
CA SER A 165 -0.11 8.46 -3.60
C SER A 165 -1.54 7.95 -3.48
N ALA A 166 -1.73 6.67 -3.15
CA ALA A 166 -3.05 6.07 -2.93
C ALA A 166 -3.79 6.75 -1.76
N ASP A 167 -3.10 7.00 -0.66
CA ASP A 167 -3.66 7.72 0.49
C ASP A 167 -4.08 9.15 0.13
N TYR A 168 -3.31 9.85 -0.70
CA TYR A 168 -3.63 11.21 -1.13
C TYR A 168 -4.88 11.26 -2.00
N LEU A 169 -5.03 10.34 -2.93
CA LEU A 169 -6.22 10.20 -3.78
C LEU A 169 -7.46 9.92 -2.95
N HIS A 170 -7.38 8.97 -2.02
CA HIS A 170 -8.50 8.63 -1.14
C HIS A 170 -8.96 9.83 -0.29
N LEU A 171 -8.03 10.61 0.27
CA LEU A 171 -8.31 11.82 1.03
C LEU A 171 -8.95 12.93 0.17
N SER A 172 -8.52 13.07 -1.07
CA SER A 172 -9.08 14.09 -1.99
C SER A 172 -10.52 13.77 -2.39
N VAL A 173 -10.84 12.51 -2.63
CA VAL A 173 -12.22 12.04 -2.91
C VAL A 173 -13.13 12.26 -1.71
N ILE A 174 -12.68 11.93 -0.50
CA ILE A 174 -13.47 12.18 0.73
C ILE A 174 -13.74 13.67 0.93
N LYS A 175 -12.75 14.54 0.70
CA LYS A 175 -12.90 15.99 0.77
C LYS A 175 -13.92 16.51 -0.25
N PHE A 176 -13.87 16.02 -1.48
CA PHE A 176 -14.80 16.38 -2.53
C PHE A 176 -16.26 15.97 -2.20
N MET A 177 -16.44 14.74 -1.71
CA MET A 177 -17.75 14.23 -1.30
C MET A 177 -18.34 15.02 -0.11
N ARG A 178 -17.53 15.39 0.87
CA ARG A 178 -17.96 16.24 1.99
C ARG A 178 -18.39 17.63 1.53
N LYS A 179 -17.65 18.24 0.59
CA LYS A 179 -17.99 19.57 0.05
C LYS A 179 -19.34 19.58 -0.69
N LYS A 180 -19.69 18.50 -1.40
CA LYS A 180 -21.01 18.38 -2.06
C LYS A 180 -22.17 18.21 -1.08
N ARG A 181 -21.95 17.64 0.13
CA ARG A 181 -23.01 17.49 1.15
C ARG A 181 -23.30 18.76 1.93
N THR A 182 -22.41 19.76 1.91
CA THR A 182 -22.58 21.03 2.62
C THR A 182 -23.21 22.11 1.75
N THR A 183 -23.37 21.84 0.45
CA THR A 183 -23.97 22.78 -0.54
C THR A 183 -25.34 22.31 -1.05
N ALA A 184 -25.92 21.27 -0.48
CA ALA A 184 -27.28 20.78 -0.69
C ALA A 184 -28.11 20.92 0.60
#